data_bee9c88e3ed3b2a99dc5a2503019c7ca
#
_entry.id   bee9c88e3ed3b2a99dc5a2503019c7ca
#
_cell.length_a   1.000
_cell.length_b   1.000
_cell.length_c   1.000
_cell.angle_alpha   90.00
_cell.angle_beta   90.00
_cell.angle_gamma   90.00
#
_symmetry.space_group_name_H-M   'P 1'
#
loop_
_entity.id
_entity.type
_entity.pdbx_description
1 polymer ?
#
loop_
_entity_poly.entity_id
_entity_poly.type
_entity_poly.pdbx_seq_one_letter_code
_entity_poly.pdbx_strand_id
1 'polypeptide(L)'
;MCGWPLPPCGWYITIFRLPPPCAFLQVLKSCGAGGVDIFVFASGLGCYHSLKKSPDTLIFIKKRLIKIVPAYYLCVTPWVIYDGLRLGTTVQGVVATYLGVDSLFGLGLQTLWYVNGLVVYYILVLFFVPLCLQGNFKTKLLGFCFCILLTVPFLGDTMRLMLFARVPLLYLGVCAADYGSRYPTLTKRTVLALLSAMAAGIAILLLCYYRCHEYLYPYGLLWWSFILIVPGLCLLLSWLSMLVECAAPIVIRFLRYIGGCTLEIYVVHMFVFHAARRAMDSGIFYGTDKRWLLITAASFLVAFLASAAASRISKFLAGKL
;
A
#
# COMPACT_ATOMS: atom_id res chain seq x y z
N MET A 1 24.55 24.18 8.84
CA MET A 1 24.22 22.76 9.05
C MET A 1 22.72 22.63 9.05
N CYS A 2 22.11 22.46 7.88
CA CYS A 2 20.66 22.35 7.74
C CYS A 2 20.27 20.89 7.98
N GLY A 3 19.74 20.61 9.18
CA GLY A 3 19.15 19.30 9.49
C GLY A 3 17.86 19.11 8.69
N TRP A 4 17.93 18.35 7.61
CA TRP A 4 16.75 17.87 6.91
C TRP A 4 16.00 16.90 7.83
N PRO A 5 14.68 17.09 8.04
CA PRO A 5 13.91 16.08 8.75
C PRO A 5 13.96 14.79 7.94
N LEU A 6 14.44 13.71 8.56
CA LEU A 6 14.43 12.38 7.95
C LEU A 6 13.02 12.06 7.44
N PRO A 7 12.88 11.60 6.18
CA PRO A 7 11.58 11.29 5.63
C PRO A 7 10.87 10.22 6.46
N PRO A 8 9.53 10.26 6.55
CA PRO A 8 8.74 9.35 7.39
C PRO A 8 8.97 7.86 7.10
N CYS A 9 9.53 7.51 5.94
CA CYS A 9 9.95 6.13 5.62
C CYS A 9 11.14 5.63 6.45
N GLY A 10 11.97 6.51 7.01
CA GLY A 10 12.98 6.14 8.00
C GLY A 10 12.37 5.55 9.28
N TRP A 11 11.07 5.69 9.47
CA TRP A 11 10.32 5.22 10.63
C TRP A 11 10.29 3.69 10.75
N TYR A 12 10.21 2.96 9.64
CA TYR A 12 10.26 1.50 9.66
C TYR A 12 11.62 0.95 10.08
N ILE A 13 12.69 1.71 9.82
CA ILE A 13 14.06 1.26 10.06
C ILE A 13 14.44 1.36 11.55
N THR A 14 13.85 2.31 12.28
CA THR A 14 14.26 2.62 13.65
C THR A 14 13.57 1.77 14.71
N ILE A 15 12.42 1.18 14.41
CA ILE A 15 11.60 0.42 15.38
C ILE A 15 12.25 -0.92 15.73
N PHE A 16 12.87 -1.59 14.75
CA PHE A 16 13.63 -2.81 15.02
C PHE A 16 15.13 -2.49 15.08
N ARG A 17 15.60 -1.99 16.21
CA ARG A 17 17.04 -1.88 16.53
C ARG A 17 17.65 -3.26 16.90
N LEU A 18 17.19 -4.34 16.32
CA LEU A 18 17.97 -5.57 16.33
C LEU A 18 19.21 -5.30 15.49
N PRO A 19 20.43 -5.54 16.01
CA PRO A 19 21.62 -5.54 15.17
C PRO A 19 21.31 -6.52 14.04
N PRO A 20 21.38 -6.08 12.78
CA PRO A 20 21.01 -6.99 11.69
C PRO A 20 22.08 -8.07 11.62
N PRO A 21 21.69 -9.33 11.68
CA PRO A 21 22.65 -10.43 11.56
C PRO A 21 23.29 -10.46 10.17
N CYS A 22 22.72 -9.77 9.17
CA CYS A 22 23.33 -9.60 7.84
C CYS A 22 22.75 -8.41 7.08
N ALA A 23 23.53 -7.85 6.13
CA ALA A 23 23.13 -6.76 5.26
C ALA A 23 21.83 -7.05 4.46
N PHE A 24 21.59 -8.32 4.12
CA PHE A 24 20.39 -8.76 3.42
C PHE A 24 19.10 -8.49 4.22
N LEU A 25 19.10 -8.73 5.52
CA LEU A 25 17.93 -8.42 6.37
C LEU A 25 17.67 -6.92 6.49
N GLN A 26 18.70 -6.07 6.38
CA GLN A 26 18.51 -4.61 6.32
C GLN A 26 17.77 -4.21 5.04
N VAL A 27 18.17 -4.77 3.90
CA VAL A 27 17.50 -4.51 2.62
C VAL A 27 16.05 -4.97 2.68
N LEU A 28 15.78 -6.20 3.16
CA LEU A 28 14.40 -6.72 3.32
C LEU A 28 13.56 -5.82 4.21
N LYS A 29 14.11 -5.32 5.31
CA LYS A 29 13.43 -4.40 6.20
C LYS A 29 13.09 -3.07 5.50
N SER A 30 14.00 -2.52 4.69
CA SER A 30 13.76 -1.33 3.88
C SER A 30 12.70 -1.58 2.79
N CYS A 31 12.59 -2.82 2.32
CA CYS A 31 11.57 -3.26 1.36
C CYS A 31 10.19 -3.50 1.98
N GLY A 32 10.01 -3.37 3.30
CA GLY A 32 8.71 -3.58 3.96
C GLY A 32 7.58 -2.71 3.40
N ALA A 33 7.91 -1.53 2.86
CA ALA A 33 6.97 -0.69 2.13
C ALA A 33 6.45 -1.34 0.82
N GLY A 34 7.17 -2.31 0.25
CA GLY A 34 6.77 -3.03 -0.98
C GLY A 34 5.50 -3.86 -0.84
N GLY A 35 5.09 -4.20 0.39
CA GLY A 35 3.78 -4.81 0.64
C GLY A 35 2.63 -3.94 0.14
N VAL A 36 2.73 -2.61 0.28
CA VAL A 36 1.74 -1.66 -0.25
C VAL A 36 1.73 -1.68 -1.78
N ASP A 37 2.87 -1.86 -2.43
CA ASP A 37 2.99 -1.93 -3.88
C ASP A 37 2.25 -3.16 -4.44
N ILE A 38 2.30 -4.32 -3.75
CA ILE A 38 1.50 -5.49 -4.07
C ILE A 38 0.01 -5.18 -3.98
N PHE A 39 -0.43 -4.48 -2.92
CA PHE A 39 -1.83 -4.08 -2.76
C PHE A 39 -2.29 -3.10 -3.84
N VAL A 40 -1.45 -2.17 -4.25
CA VAL A 40 -1.77 -1.22 -5.33
C VAL A 40 -1.94 -1.96 -6.66
N PHE A 41 -1.02 -2.86 -7.01
CA PHE A 41 -1.13 -3.69 -8.20
C PHE A 41 -2.38 -4.58 -8.18
N ALA A 42 -2.63 -5.28 -7.06
CA ALA A 42 -3.82 -6.10 -6.87
C ALA A 42 -5.13 -5.28 -6.90
N SER A 43 -5.09 -4.02 -6.42
CA SER A 43 -6.21 -3.09 -6.54
C SER A 43 -6.53 -2.75 -7.98
N GLY A 44 -5.52 -2.53 -8.83
CA GLY A 44 -5.68 -2.35 -10.27
C GLY A 44 -6.38 -3.55 -10.93
N LEU A 45 -5.92 -4.78 -10.62
CA LEU A 45 -6.55 -6.03 -11.06
C LEU A 45 -8.03 -6.10 -10.65
N GLY A 46 -8.31 -5.88 -9.37
CA GLY A 46 -9.67 -5.99 -8.82
C GLY A 46 -10.62 -4.91 -9.36
N CYS A 47 -10.12 -3.70 -9.58
CA CYS A 47 -10.90 -2.59 -10.13
C CYS A 47 -11.28 -2.85 -11.59
N TYR A 48 -10.36 -3.37 -12.41
CA TYR A 48 -10.66 -3.77 -13.79
C TYR A 48 -11.83 -4.75 -13.85
N HIS A 49 -11.78 -5.84 -13.10
CA HIS A 49 -12.86 -6.84 -13.10
C HIS A 49 -14.18 -6.28 -12.58
N SER A 50 -14.12 -5.39 -11.59
CA SER A 50 -15.31 -4.74 -11.05
C SER A 50 -15.99 -3.83 -12.06
N LEU A 51 -15.24 -2.97 -12.76
CA LEU A 51 -15.76 -2.05 -13.77
C LEU A 51 -16.14 -2.77 -15.08
N LYS A 52 -15.44 -3.84 -15.46
CA LYS A 52 -15.81 -4.67 -16.61
C LYS A 52 -17.16 -5.36 -16.38
N LYS A 53 -17.44 -5.80 -15.13
CA LYS A 53 -18.72 -6.44 -14.77
C LYS A 53 -19.86 -5.44 -14.67
N SER A 54 -19.60 -4.23 -14.15
CA SER A 54 -20.60 -3.19 -13.96
C SER A 54 -19.91 -1.84 -14.24
N PRO A 55 -20.10 -1.28 -15.46
CA PRO A 55 -19.43 -0.06 -15.88
C PRO A 55 -19.98 1.22 -15.25
N ASP A 56 -21.00 1.11 -14.38
CA ASP A 56 -21.56 2.24 -13.64
C ASP A 56 -20.55 2.77 -12.61
N THR A 57 -20.06 3.98 -12.86
CA THR A 57 -19.09 4.68 -12.04
C THR A 57 -19.60 4.96 -10.62
N LEU A 58 -20.90 5.34 -10.49
CA LEU A 58 -21.47 5.66 -9.19
C LEU A 58 -21.60 4.41 -8.33
N ILE A 59 -22.07 3.30 -8.93
CA ILE A 59 -22.16 2.01 -8.26
C ILE A 59 -20.75 1.53 -7.85
N PHE A 60 -19.74 1.71 -8.71
CA PHE A 60 -18.36 1.35 -8.40
C PHE A 60 -17.82 2.14 -7.19
N ILE A 61 -17.90 3.46 -7.22
CA ILE A 61 -17.43 4.34 -6.14
C ILE A 61 -18.17 4.04 -4.84
N LYS A 62 -19.50 3.93 -4.89
CA LYS A 62 -20.34 3.62 -3.73
C LYS A 62 -19.92 2.32 -3.04
N LYS A 63 -19.71 1.23 -3.80
CA LYS A 63 -19.23 -0.07 -3.27
C LYS A 63 -17.88 0.07 -2.57
N ARG A 64 -16.95 0.89 -3.09
CA ARG A 64 -15.64 1.12 -2.48
C ARG A 64 -15.76 1.94 -1.19
N LEU A 65 -16.52 3.02 -1.21
CA LEU A 65 -16.74 3.87 -0.03
C LEU A 65 -17.40 3.09 1.10
N ILE A 66 -18.46 2.33 0.84
CA ILE A 66 -19.14 1.51 1.85
C ILE A 66 -18.17 0.52 2.52
N LYS A 67 -17.20 0.00 1.80
CA LYS A 67 -16.21 -0.93 2.36
C LYS A 67 -15.12 -0.21 3.16
N ILE A 68 -14.65 0.95 2.68
CA ILE A 68 -13.45 1.61 3.22
C ILE A 68 -13.80 2.58 4.34
N VAL A 69 -14.83 3.40 4.15
CA VAL A 69 -15.14 4.51 5.07
C VAL A 69 -15.43 4.02 6.50
N PRO A 70 -16.26 2.98 6.74
CA PRO A 70 -16.50 2.51 8.11
C PRO A 70 -15.25 1.97 8.78
N ALA A 71 -14.44 1.18 8.06
CA ALA A 71 -13.20 0.64 8.56
C ALA A 71 -12.19 1.75 8.88
N TYR A 72 -12.07 2.71 7.98
CA TYR A 72 -11.17 3.85 8.13
C TYR A 72 -11.55 4.71 9.34
N TYR A 73 -12.81 5.13 9.45
CA TYR A 73 -13.25 5.99 10.55
C TYR A 73 -13.18 5.29 11.89
N LEU A 74 -13.53 4.01 11.95
CA LEU A 74 -13.43 3.22 13.19
C LEU A 74 -11.99 3.17 13.72
N CYS A 75 -11.02 3.03 12.81
CA CYS A 75 -9.60 2.92 13.17
C CYS A 75 -8.90 4.26 13.33
N VAL A 76 -9.30 5.31 12.57
CA VAL A 76 -8.62 6.61 12.60
C VAL A 76 -9.09 7.50 13.75
N THR A 77 -10.35 7.37 14.19
CA THR A 77 -10.91 8.23 15.25
C THR A 77 -10.13 8.14 16.56
N PRO A 78 -9.78 6.96 17.09
CA PRO A 78 -8.94 6.88 18.28
C PRO A 78 -7.58 7.56 18.11
N TRP A 79 -7.02 7.51 16.91
CA TRP A 79 -5.75 8.17 16.60
C TRP A 79 -5.89 9.69 16.59
N VAL A 80 -6.91 10.22 15.92
CA VAL A 80 -7.17 11.68 15.88
C VAL A 80 -7.41 12.22 17.29
N ILE A 81 -8.17 11.51 18.12
CA ILE A 81 -8.40 11.89 19.53
C ILE A 81 -7.07 11.90 20.30
N TYR A 82 -6.28 10.85 20.19
CA TYR A 82 -4.99 10.76 20.86
C TYR A 82 -4.05 11.91 20.46
N ASP A 83 -3.96 12.19 19.16
CA ASP A 83 -3.08 13.23 18.60
C ASP A 83 -3.58 14.63 18.95
N GLY A 84 -4.88 14.86 18.90
CA GLY A 84 -5.51 16.13 19.31
C GLY A 84 -5.28 16.46 20.79
N LEU A 85 -5.39 15.45 21.67
CA LEU A 85 -5.14 15.61 23.11
C LEU A 85 -3.66 15.83 23.46
N ARG A 86 -2.74 15.30 22.65
CA ARG A 86 -1.31 15.29 22.95
C ARG A 86 -0.49 16.34 22.19
N LEU A 87 -0.88 16.67 20.96
CA LEU A 87 -0.10 17.52 20.05
C LEU A 87 -0.80 18.80 19.64
N GLY A 88 -2.08 18.99 19.99
CA GLY A 88 -2.83 20.16 19.57
C GLY A 88 -3.02 20.21 18.05
N THR A 89 -3.35 19.09 17.42
CA THR A 89 -3.62 19.02 15.97
C THR A 89 -4.64 20.08 15.58
N THR A 90 -4.37 20.82 14.50
CA THR A 90 -5.27 21.89 14.02
C THR A 90 -6.59 21.30 13.52
N VAL A 91 -7.67 22.07 13.59
CA VAL A 91 -8.99 21.68 13.04
C VAL A 91 -8.87 21.33 11.55
N GLN A 92 -8.08 22.08 10.79
CA GLN A 92 -7.82 21.79 9.37
C GLN A 92 -7.15 20.42 9.19
N GLY A 93 -6.18 20.09 10.05
CA GLY A 93 -5.51 18.78 10.03
C GLY A 93 -6.48 17.64 10.35
N VAL A 94 -7.36 17.81 11.34
CA VAL A 94 -8.40 16.83 11.68
C VAL A 94 -9.35 16.61 10.50
N VAL A 95 -9.86 17.68 9.90
CA VAL A 95 -10.77 17.61 8.73
C VAL A 95 -10.07 16.93 7.56
N ALA A 96 -8.82 17.31 7.24
CA ALA A 96 -8.04 16.71 6.16
C ALA A 96 -7.82 15.21 6.38
N THR A 97 -7.57 14.79 7.62
CA THR A 97 -7.42 13.37 7.98
C THR A 97 -8.73 12.60 7.76
N TYR A 98 -9.88 13.12 8.24
CA TYR A 98 -11.17 12.45 8.00
C TYR A 98 -11.58 12.40 6.53
N LEU A 99 -11.21 13.41 5.75
CA LEU A 99 -11.42 13.41 4.30
C LEU A 99 -10.45 12.50 3.54
N GLY A 100 -9.39 11.99 4.21
CA GLY A 100 -8.36 11.16 3.59
C GLY A 100 -7.53 11.91 2.56
N VAL A 101 -7.21 13.18 2.83
CA VAL A 101 -6.43 14.06 1.93
C VAL A 101 -5.25 14.74 2.61
N ASP A 102 -5.00 14.42 3.87
CA ASP A 102 -3.97 15.04 4.71
C ASP A 102 -2.56 14.95 4.10
N SER A 103 -2.18 13.81 3.53
CA SER A 103 -0.87 13.64 2.89
C SER A 103 -0.73 14.41 1.57
N LEU A 104 -1.85 14.70 0.89
CA LEU A 104 -1.83 15.48 -0.35
C LEU A 104 -1.54 16.96 -0.09
N PHE A 105 -2.04 17.48 1.02
CA PHE A 105 -1.92 18.89 1.38
C PHE A 105 -0.86 19.17 2.46
N GLY A 106 -0.18 18.14 2.96
CA GLY A 106 0.81 18.29 4.03
C GLY A 106 0.18 18.66 5.38
N LEU A 107 -1.07 18.26 5.62
CA LEU A 107 -1.87 18.56 6.81
C LEU A 107 -2.07 17.31 7.67
N GLY A 108 -2.44 17.48 8.94
CA GLY A 108 -2.88 16.37 9.79
C GLY A 108 -1.80 15.29 10.03
N LEU A 109 -2.23 14.04 10.09
CA LEU A 109 -1.40 12.92 10.52
C LEU A 109 -0.38 12.46 9.48
N GLN A 110 -0.62 12.68 8.20
CA GLN A 110 0.19 12.29 7.03
C GLN A 110 0.68 10.83 7.00
N THR A 111 0.57 10.11 8.10
CA THR A 111 1.04 8.72 8.25
C THR A 111 0.15 7.72 7.49
N LEU A 112 -1.07 8.13 7.18
CA LEU A 112 -2.07 7.31 6.49
C LEU A 112 -2.08 7.55 4.96
N TRP A 113 -0.94 7.96 4.41
CA TRP A 113 -0.76 8.30 3.00
C TRP A 113 -1.34 7.26 2.02
N TYR A 114 -1.32 5.97 2.38
CA TYR A 114 -1.86 4.91 1.52
C TYR A 114 -3.39 5.00 1.38
N VAL A 115 -4.10 5.35 2.46
CA VAL A 115 -5.56 5.55 2.40
C VAL A 115 -5.89 6.76 1.52
N ASN A 116 -5.10 7.85 1.64
CA ASN A 116 -5.20 9.00 0.76
C ASN A 116 -4.94 8.61 -0.70
N GLY A 117 -3.95 7.73 -0.92
CA GLY A 117 -3.66 7.13 -2.21
C GLY A 117 -4.85 6.36 -2.78
N LEU A 118 -5.58 5.59 -1.97
CA LEU A 118 -6.75 4.85 -2.44
C LEU A 118 -7.83 5.76 -3.06
N VAL A 119 -8.05 6.95 -2.50
CA VAL A 119 -9.00 7.93 -3.07
C VAL A 119 -8.55 8.32 -4.48
N VAL A 120 -7.29 8.72 -4.62
CA VAL A 120 -6.70 9.08 -5.93
C VAL A 120 -6.73 7.91 -6.90
N TYR A 121 -6.35 6.72 -6.44
CA TYR A 121 -6.30 5.52 -7.29
C TYR A 121 -7.67 5.11 -7.82
N TYR A 122 -8.72 5.21 -7.02
CA TYR A 122 -10.08 4.90 -7.50
C TYR A 122 -10.59 5.89 -8.54
N ILE A 123 -10.20 7.16 -8.45
CA ILE A 123 -10.50 8.15 -9.50
C ILE A 123 -9.72 7.80 -10.78
N LEU A 124 -8.41 7.53 -10.68
CA LEU A 124 -7.58 7.21 -11.83
C LEU A 124 -8.02 5.94 -12.56
N VAL A 125 -8.47 4.92 -11.82
CA VAL A 125 -8.94 3.66 -12.43
C VAL A 125 -10.15 3.87 -13.34
N LEU A 126 -11.00 4.87 -13.09
CA LEU A 126 -12.13 5.20 -13.96
C LEU A 126 -11.69 5.60 -15.37
N PHE A 127 -10.46 6.13 -15.50
CA PHE A 127 -9.85 6.47 -16.79
C PHE A 127 -9.02 5.29 -17.34
N PHE A 128 -8.32 4.58 -16.47
CA PHE A 128 -7.41 3.49 -16.86
C PHE A 128 -8.14 2.27 -17.42
N VAL A 129 -9.29 1.90 -16.84
CA VAL A 129 -10.01 0.71 -17.28
C VAL A 129 -10.60 0.89 -18.69
N PRO A 130 -11.33 1.97 -19.02
CA PRO A 130 -11.77 2.21 -20.39
C PRO A 130 -10.62 2.27 -21.40
N LEU A 131 -9.51 2.92 -21.02
CA LEU A 131 -8.31 3.01 -21.84
C LEU A 131 -7.73 1.62 -22.17
N CYS A 132 -7.71 0.71 -21.18
CA CYS A 132 -7.22 -0.66 -21.40
C CYS A 132 -8.20 -1.54 -22.17
N LEU A 133 -9.51 -1.38 -21.99
CA LEU A 133 -10.53 -2.14 -22.68
C LEU A 133 -10.57 -1.83 -24.18
N GLN A 134 -10.46 -0.55 -24.54
CA GLN A 134 -10.58 -0.05 -25.91
C GLN A 134 -9.22 0.13 -26.60
N GLY A 135 -8.14 0.27 -25.83
CA GLY A 135 -6.83 0.60 -26.33
C GLY A 135 -6.06 -0.57 -26.94
N ASN A 136 -5.30 -0.26 -27.98
CA ASN A 136 -4.27 -1.14 -28.51
C ASN A 136 -2.98 -1.06 -27.68
N PHE A 137 -1.94 -1.80 -28.07
CA PHE A 137 -0.65 -1.80 -27.37
C PHE A 137 -0.02 -0.39 -27.26
N LYS A 138 -0.08 0.41 -28.33
CA LYS A 138 0.47 1.78 -28.34
C LYS A 138 -0.26 2.68 -27.34
N THR A 139 -1.58 2.62 -27.29
CA THR A 139 -2.41 3.37 -26.33
C THR A 139 -2.08 3.00 -24.89
N LYS A 140 -1.90 1.70 -24.62
CA LYS A 140 -1.51 1.22 -23.28
C LYS A 140 -0.11 1.69 -22.90
N LEU A 141 0.83 1.66 -23.83
CA LEU A 141 2.19 2.17 -23.61
C LEU A 141 2.18 3.68 -23.32
N LEU A 142 1.42 4.46 -24.08
CA LEU A 142 1.25 5.90 -23.84
C LEU A 142 0.62 6.17 -22.47
N GLY A 143 -0.39 5.39 -22.07
CA GLY A 143 -0.99 5.45 -20.73
C GLY A 143 0.03 5.17 -19.62
N PHE A 144 0.91 4.20 -19.82
CA PHE A 144 1.99 3.92 -18.86
C PHE A 144 3.01 5.07 -18.77
N CYS A 145 3.44 5.62 -19.92
CA CYS A 145 4.30 6.79 -19.96
C CYS A 145 3.65 8.00 -19.29
N PHE A 146 2.36 8.22 -19.49
CA PHE A 146 1.60 9.26 -18.80
C PHE A 146 1.61 9.06 -17.29
N CYS A 147 1.42 7.83 -16.81
CA CYS A 147 1.50 7.53 -15.38
C CYS A 147 2.88 7.86 -14.78
N ILE A 148 3.96 7.62 -15.53
CA ILE A 148 5.32 8.02 -15.12
C ILE A 148 5.43 9.54 -15.08
N LEU A 149 4.96 10.24 -16.11
CA LEU A 149 5.02 11.70 -16.17
C LEU A 149 4.25 12.38 -15.03
N LEU A 150 3.15 11.78 -14.56
CA LEU A 150 2.41 12.27 -13.39
C LEU A 150 3.24 12.30 -12.10
N THR A 151 4.35 11.60 -12.04
CA THR A 151 5.21 11.55 -10.84
C THR A 151 6.28 12.65 -10.84
N VAL A 152 6.63 13.18 -12.03
CA VAL A 152 7.73 14.14 -12.21
C VAL A 152 7.56 15.40 -11.35
N PRO A 153 6.35 16.02 -11.22
CA PRO A 153 6.19 17.22 -10.40
C PRO A 153 6.48 17.01 -8.92
N PHE A 154 6.51 15.76 -8.46
CA PHE A 154 6.70 15.41 -7.05
C PHE A 154 8.11 14.91 -6.73
N LEU A 155 9.04 14.95 -7.69
CA LEU A 155 10.45 14.64 -7.44
C LEU A 155 11.01 15.61 -6.39
N GLY A 156 11.62 15.08 -5.34
CA GLY A 156 12.06 15.83 -4.17
C GLY A 156 11.03 15.95 -3.05
N ASP A 157 9.73 15.82 -3.33
CA ASP A 157 8.67 15.74 -2.31
C ASP A 157 8.36 14.28 -1.98
N THR A 158 9.06 13.73 -1.01
CA THR A 158 8.98 12.31 -0.67
C THR A 158 7.55 11.85 -0.34
N MET A 159 6.73 12.68 0.31
CA MET A 159 5.36 12.29 0.71
C MET A 159 4.43 12.15 -0.49
N ARG A 160 4.39 13.14 -1.35
CA ARG A 160 3.56 13.09 -2.56
C ARG A 160 4.12 12.10 -3.57
N LEU A 161 5.45 12.07 -3.73
CA LEU A 161 6.11 11.10 -4.59
C LEU A 161 5.80 9.66 -4.19
N MET A 162 5.81 9.36 -2.88
CA MET A 162 5.46 8.04 -2.35
C MET A 162 4.05 7.58 -2.79
N LEU A 163 3.10 8.51 -2.94
CA LEU A 163 1.76 8.23 -3.42
C LEU A 163 1.75 8.08 -4.96
N PHE A 164 2.29 9.08 -5.68
CA PHE A 164 2.18 9.13 -7.14
C PHE A 164 3.11 8.14 -7.85
N ALA A 165 4.27 7.78 -7.29
CA ALA A 165 5.17 6.78 -7.86
C ALA A 165 4.56 5.36 -7.98
N ARG A 166 3.43 5.12 -7.33
CA ARG A 166 2.66 3.86 -7.42
C ARG A 166 1.57 3.86 -8.48
N VAL A 167 1.28 5.02 -9.09
CA VAL A 167 0.28 5.12 -10.17
C VAL A 167 0.64 4.24 -11.37
N PRO A 168 1.92 4.19 -11.84
CA PRO A 168 2.30 3.26 -12.89
C PRO A 168 2.02 1.80 -12.54
N LEU A 169 2.23 1.43 -11.28
CA LEU A 169 1.99 0.06 -10.81
C LEU A 169 0.50 -0.29 -10.73
N LEU A 170 -0.35 0.66 -10.30
CA LEU A 170 -1.81 0.54 -10.39
C LEU A 170 -2.25 0.29 -11.83
N TYR A 171 -1.73 1.09 -12.76
CA TYR A 171 -2.03 0.95 -14.19
C TYR A 171 -1.58 -0.39 -14.75
N LEU A 172 -0.38 -0.86 -14.38
CA LEU A 172 0.08 -2.20 -14.75
C LEU A 172 -0.84 -3.30 -14.21
N GLY A 173 -1.42 -3.14 -13.03
CA GLY A 173 -2.42 -4.06 -12.50
C GLY A 173 -3.67 -4.11 -13.39
N VAL A 174 -4.16 -2.96 -13.86
CA VAL A 174 -5.29 -2.89 -14.83
C VAL A 174 -4.90 -3.57 -16.15
N CYS A 175 -3.72 -3.29 -16.69
CA CYS A 175 -3.22 -3.91 -17.92
C CYS A 175 -3.06 -5.43 -17.78
N ALA A 176 -2.57 -5.91 -16.64
CA ALA A 176 -2.41 -7.33 -16.37
C ALA A 176 -3.77 -8.06 -16.30
N ALA A 177 -4.80 -7.42 -15.72
CA ALA A 177 -6.16 -7.96 -15.71
C ALA A 177 -6.77 -8.02 -17.11
N ASP A 178 -6.56 -6.99 -17.93
CA ASP A 178 -7.01 -7.01 -19.33
C ASP A 178 -6.30 -8.09 -20.13
N TYR A 179 -4.98 -8.22 -19.97
CA TYR A 179 -4.20 -9.28 -20.60
C TYR A 179 -4.70 -10.67 -20.18
N GLY A 180 -4.83 -10.92 -18.88
CA GLY A 180 -5.31 -12.20 -18.35
C GLY A 180 -6.75 -12.54 -18.77
N SER A 181 -7.59 -11.52 -19.00
CA SER A 181 -8.97 -11.76 -19.50
C SER A 181 -9.02 -12.12 -20.99
N ARG A 182 -8.00 -11.76 -21.75
CA ARG A 182 -7.86 -12.12 -23.19
C ARG A 182 -7.07 -13.41 -23.36
N TYR A 183 -6.10 -13.65 -22.49
CA TYR A 183 -5.18 -14.80 -22.54
C TYR A 183 -5.20 -15.53 -21.19
N PRO A 184 -6.12 -16.47 -20.97
CA PRO A 184 -6.30 -17.13 -19.66
C PRO A 184 -5.09 -17.98 -19.24
N THR A 185 -4.24 -18.38 -20.20
CA THR A 185 -3.01 -19.11 -19.92
C THR A 185 -1.79 -18.28 -20.26
N LEU A 186 -0.88 -18.14 -19.32
CA LEU A 186 0.38 -17.44 -19.55
C LEU A 186 1.32 -18.31 -20.38
N THR A 187 1.90 -17.74 -21.43
CA THR A 187 2.93 -18.44 -22.20
C THR A 187 4.23 -18.52 -21.40
N LYS A 188 5.08 -19.55 -21.70
CA LYS A 188 6.41 -19.65 -21.09
C LYS A 188 7.24 -18.36 -21.29
N ARG A 189 7.11 -17.71 -22.46
CA ARG A 189 7.79 -16.43 -22.76
C ARG A 189 7.33 -15.30 -21.83
N THR A 190 6.03 -15.19 -21.57
CA THR A 190 5.47 -14.17 -20.65
C THR A 190 5.95 -14.42 -19.22
N VAL A 191 5.92 -15.66 -18.76
CA VAL A 191 6.43 -16.03 -17.43
C VAL A 191 7.91 -15.68 -17.30
N LEU A 192 8.74 -16.07 -18.28
CA LEU A 192 10.17 -15.76 -18.27
C LEU A 192 10.41 -14.26 -18.28
N ALA A 193 9.68 -13.49 -19.08
CA ALA A 193 9.80 -12.03 -19.14
C ALA A 193 9.47 -11.38 -17.78
N LEU A 194 8.41 -11.83 -17.09
CA LEU A 194 8.05 -11.32 -15.76
C LEU A 194 9.11 -11.65 -14.70
N LEU A 195 9.65 -12.87 -14.72
CA LEU A 195 10.71 -13.29 -13.79
C LEU A 195 12.04 -12.55 -14.08
N SER A 196 12.38 -12.34 -15.35
CA SER A 196 13.56 -11.57 -15.74
C SER A 196 13.42 -10.10 -15.34
N ALA A 197 12.24 -9.50 -15.53
CA ALA A 197 11.96 -8.14 -15.07
C ALA A 197 12.07 -8.03 -13.54
N MET A 198 11.55 -9.01 -12.81
CA MET A 198 11.67 -9.07 -11.34
C MET A 198 13.15 -9.16 -10.92
N ALA A 199 13.94 -10.03 -11.54
CA ALA A 199 15.38 -10.16 -11.25
C ALA A 199 16.13 -8.85 -11.55
N ALA A 200 15.84 -8.20 -12.68
CA ALA A 200 16.40 -6.90 -13.04
C ALA A 200 16.00 -5.81 -12.03
N GLY A 201 14.73 -5.79 -11.62
CA GLY A 201 14.24 -4.85 -10.59
C GLY A 201 14.94 -5.04 -9.25
N ILE A 202 15.17 -6.29 -8.82
CA ILE A 202 15.93 -6.60 -7.60
C ILE A 202 17.38 -6.13 -7.74
N ALA A 203 18.02 -6.39 -8.88
CA ALA A 203 19.39 -5.94 -9.12
C ALA A 203 19.51 -4.39 -9.08
N ILE A 204 18.57 -3.69 -9.73
CA ILE A 204 18.49 -2.22 -9.70
C ILE A 204 18.29 -1.72 -8.26
N LEU A 205 17.37 -2.34 -7.51
CA LEU A 205 17.10 -1.97 -6.11
C LEU A 205 18.35 -2.13 -5.25
N LEU A 206 19.07 -3.24 -5.35
CA LEU A 206 20.32 -3.48 -4.63
C LEU A 206 21.39 -2.48 -5.02
N LEU A 207 21.55 -2.21 -6.33
CA LEU A 207 22.50 -1.22 -6.82
C LEU A 207 22.17 0.18 -6.24
N CYS A 208 20.91 0.61 -6.33
CA CYS A 208 20.47 1.89 -5.79
C CYS A 208 20.64 1.95 -4.27
N TYR A 209 20.35 0.86 -3.56
CA TYR A 209 20.49 0.80 -2.11
C TYR A 209 21.95 0.99 -1.66
N TYR A 210 22.90 0.34 -2.34
CA TYR A 210 24.31 0.41 -1.95
C TYR A 210 25.09 1.59 -2.54
N ARG A 211 24.67 2.14 -3.69
CA ARG A 211 25.40 3.18 -4.41
C ARG A 211 24.74 4.56 -4.36
N CYS A 212 23.40 4.60 -4.25
CA CYS A 212 22.61 5.82 -4.39
C CYS A 212 21.60 5.96 -3.23
N HIS A 213 21.99 5.55 -2.03
CA HIS A 213 21.09 5.50 -0.86
C HIS A 213 20.39 6.83 -0.57
N GLU A 214 21.06 7.95 -0.77
CA GLU A 214 20.55 9.31 -0.55
C GLU A 214 19.38 9.65 -1.51
N TYR A 215 19.34 9.04 -2.70
CA TYR A 215 18.34 9.28 -3.73
C TYR A 215 17.17 8.29 -3.71
N LEU A 216 17.23 7.25 -2.86
CA LEU A 216 16.21 6.19 -2.81
C LEU A 216 14.79 6.73 -2.60
N TYR A 217 14.63 7.62 -1.63
CA TYR A 217 13.33 8.18 -1.26
C TYR A 217 13.02 9.48 -2.00
N PRO A 218 13.92 10.50 -2.05
CA PRO A 218 13.61 11.78 -2.68
C PRO A 218 13.31 11.68 -4.18
N TYR A 219 13.95 10.74 -4.88
CA TYR A 219 13.76 10.54 -6.32
C TYR A 219 12.99 9.25 -6.66
N GLY A 220 12.51 8.55 -5.64
CA GLY A 220 11.66 7.40 -5.83
C GLY A 220 12.34 6.14 -6.38
N LEU A 221 13.67 6.03 -6.32
CA LEU A 221 14.41 4.88 -6.85
C LEU A 221 13.94 3.54 -6.24
N LEU A 222 13.53 3.58 -4.97
CA LEU A 222 12.92 2.44 -4.30
C LEU A 222 11.65 1.98 -5.04
N TRP A 223 10.74 2.90 -5.32
CA TRP A 223 9.43 2.58 -5.91
C TRP A 223 9.50 2.25 -7.39
N TRP A 224 10.41 2.89 -8.13
CA TRP A 224 10.64 2.55 -9.53
C TRP A 224 11.11 1.10 -9.71
N SER A 225 11.95 0.61 -8.81
CA SER A 225 12.36 -0.79 -8.82
C SER A 225 11.19 -1.75 -8.60
N PHE A 226 10.22 -1.38 -7.75
CA PHE A 226 9.04 -2.19 -7.48
C PHE A 226 8.09 -2.31 -8.70
N ILE A 227 8.11 -1.39 -9.65
CA ILE A 227 7.35 -1.52 -10.90
C ILE A 227 7.76 -2.79 -11.67
N LEU A 228 9.05 -3.13 -11.62
CA LEU A 228 9.57 -4.34 -12.26
C LEU A 228 9.39 -5.59 -11.38
N ILE A 229 9.53 -5.43 -10.06
CA ILE A 229 9.51 -6.55 -9.11
C ILE A 229 8.09 -7.09 -8.92
N VAL A 230 7.11 -6.22 -8.71
CA VAL A 230 5.79 -6.63 -8.19
C VAL A 230 5.01 -7.53 -9.14
N PRO A 231 4.94 -7.33 -10.46
CA PRO A 231 4.21 -8.24 -11.34
C PRO A 231 4.75 -9.68 -11.30
N GLY A 232 6.08 -9.85 -11.33
CA GLY A 232 6.72 -11.16 -11.19
C GLY A 232 6.52 -11.78 -9.80
N LEU A 233 6.60 -10.96 -8.75
CA LEU A 233 6.36 -11.39 -7.37
C LEU A 233 4.91 -11.83 -7.17
N CYS A 234 3.93 -11.11 -7.71
CA CYS A 234 2.52 -11.51 -7.65
C CYS A 234 2.27 -12.85 -8.39
N LEU A 235 2.97 -13.08 -9.50
CA LEU A 235 2.91 -14.37 -10.20
C LEU A 235 3.44 -15.50 -9.30
N LEU A 236 4.60 -15.32 -8.68
CA LEU A 236 5.18 -16.31 -7.75
C LEU A 236 4.30 -16.56 -6.53
N LEU A 237 3.76 -15.50 -5.92
CA LEU A 237 2.85 -15.62 -4.78
C LEU A 237 1.55 -16.33 -5.15
N SER A 238 1.02 -16.08 -6.35
CA SER A 238 -0.16 -16.78 -6.88
C SER A 238 0.12 -18.27 -7.05
N TRP A 239 1.25 -18.62 -7.67
CA TRP A 239 1.66 -20.02 -7.82
C TRP A 239 1.90 -20.70 -6.46
N LEU A 240 2.61 -20.05 -5.55
CA LEU A 240 2.81 -20.55 -4.18
C LEU A 240 1.49 -20.75 -3.44
N SER A 241 0.54 -19.83 -3.59
CA SER A 241 -0.77 -19.95 -2.94
C SER A 241 -1.55 -21.16 -3.45
N MET A 242 -1.42 -21.51 -4.74
CA MET A 242 -2.04 -22.72 -5.31
C MET A 242 -1.40 -24.00 -4.71
N LEU A 243 -0.07 -24.04 -4.57
CA LEU A 243 0.61 -25.17 -3.95
C LEU A 243 0.22 -25.33 -2.48
N VAL A 244 0.16 -24.24 -1.72
CA VAL A 244 -0.25 -24.25 -0.31
C VAL A 244 -1.73 -24.60 -0.18
N GLU A 245 -2.59 -24.19 -1.09
CA GLU A 245 -4.03 -24.56 -1.09
C GLU A 245 -4.20 -26.09 -1.24
N CYS A 246 -3.39 -26.73 -2.08
CA CYS A 246 -3.38 -28.18 -2.22
C CYS A 246 -2.84 -28.90 -0.98
N ALA A 247 -1.78 -28.36 -0.35
CA ALA A 247 -1.09 -29.01 0.77
C ALA A 247 -1.71 -28.68 2.14
N ALA A 248 -2.18 -27.46 2.34
CA ALA A 248 -2.67 -26.94 3.62
C ALA A 248 -3.80 -25.92 3.44
N PRO A 249 -5.02 -26.35 3.06
CA PRO A 249 -6.12 -25.44 2.73
C PRO A 249 -6.56 -24.54 3.91
N ILE A 250 -6.31 -24.97 5.14
CA ILE A 250 -6.60 -24.18 6.35
C ILE A 250 -5.72 -22.91 6.41
N VAL A 251 -4.46 -23.01 5.98
CA VAL A 251 -3.53 -21.86 5.93
C VAL A 251 -4.02 -20.84 4.92
N ILE A 252 -4.44 -21.26 3.74
CA ILE A 252 -4.99 -20.35 2.72
C ILE A 252 -6.29 -19.71 3.19
N ARG A 253 -7.15 -20.44 3.89
CA ARG A 253 -8.37 -19.89 4.49
C ARG A 253 -8.04 -18.80 5.50
N PHE A 254 -7.06 -19.03 6.35
CA PHE A 254 -6.57 -18.04 7.32
C PHE A 254 -5.95 -16.81 6.63
N LEU A 255 -5.11 -17.01 5.60
CA LEU A 255 -4.52 -15.91 4.83
C LEU A 255 -5.58 -15.08 4.08
N ARG A 256 -6.62 -15.72 3.52
CA ARG A 256 -7.76 -15.02 2.92
C ARG A 256 -8.52 -14.16 3.96
N TYR A 257 -8.68 -14.66 5.18
CA TYR A 257 -9.28 -13.90 6.26
C TYR A 257 -8.44 -12.67 6.61
N ILE A 258 -7.12 -12.83 6.81
CA ILE A 258 -6.18 -11.72 7.02
C ILE A 258 -6.24 -10.71 5.85
N GLY A 259 -6.26 -11.22 4.61
CA GLY A 259 -6.40 -10.41 3.40
C GLY A 259 -7.67 -9.55 3.38
N GLY A 260 -8.75 -10.03 4.01
CA GLY A 260 -9.99 -9.26 4.20
C GLY A 260 -9.89 -8.12 5.19
N CYS A 261 -8.92 -8.17 6.11
CA CYS A 261 -8.71 -7.21 7.21
C CYS A 261 -7.52 -6.26 6.97
N THR A 262 -6.97 -6.21 5.77
CA THR A 262 -5.70 -5.53 5.50
C THR A 262 -5.74 -4.03 5.72
N LEU A 263 -6.88 -3.36 5.49
CA LEU A 263 -7.03 -1.93 5.73
C LEU A 263 -6.95 -1.61 7.22
N GLU A 264 -7.69 -2.36 8.03
CA GLU A 264 -7.73 -2.19 9.48
C GLU A 264 -6.37 -2.50 10.10
N ILE A 265 -5.73 -3.59 9.64
CA ILE A 265 -4.36 -3.93 10.05
C ILE A 265 -3.41 -2.78 9.72
N TYR A 266 -3.52 -2.21 8.51
CA TYR A 266 -2.68 -1.08 8.11
C TYR A 266 -2.89 0.15 9.01
N VAL A 267 -4.12 0.56 9.27
CA VAL A 267 -4.38 1.76 10.09
C VAL A 267 -4.00 1.53 11.55
N VAL A 268 -4.38 0.38 12.13
CA VAL A 268 -4.11 0.08 13.53
C VAL A 268 -2.62 -0.10 13.80
N HIS A 269 -1.86 -0.81 12.95
CA HIS A 269 -0.43 -0.99 13.19
C HIS A 269 0.35 0.32 13.05
N MET A 270 -0.05 1.21 12.14
CA MET A 270 0.55 2.54 12.01
C MET A 270 0.33 3.39 13.27
N PHE A 271 -0.88 3.35 13.84
CA PHE A 271 -1.17 4.00 15.12
C PHE A 271 -0.31 3.44 16.26
N VAL A 272 -0.26 2.12 16.39
CA VAL A 272 0.52 1.45 17.44
C VAL A 272 2.00 1.77 17.33
N PHE A 273 2.56 1.74 16.12
CA PHE A 273 3.96 2.10 15.91
C PHE A 273 4.26 3.55 16.24
N HIS A 274 3.36 4.47 15.89
CA HIS A 274 3.51 5.87 16.21
C HIS A 274 3.45 6.13 17.72
N ALA A 275 2.48 5.54 18.42
CA ALA A 275 2.35 5.63 19.87
C ALA A 275 3.56 5.01 20.60
N ALA A 276 4.00 3.84 20.15
CA ALA A 276 5.11 3.14 20.73
C ALA A 276 6.45 3.87 20.54
N ARG A 277 6.68 4.48 19.37
CA ARG A 277 7.87 5.32 19.14
C ARG A 277 7.91 6.48 20.12
N ARG A 278 6.80 7.19 20.31
CA ARG A 278 6.73 8.29 21.28
C ARG A 278 7.00 7.81 22.71
N ALA A 279 6.48 6.64 23.06
CA ALA A 279 6.76 6.04 24.37
C ALA A 279 8.26 5.71 24.54
N MET A 280 8.96 5.31 23.47
CA MET A 280 10.42 5.13 23.49
C MET A 280 11.17 6.46 23.60
N ASP A 281 10.74 7.46 22.82
CA ASP A 281 11.37 8.79 22.84
C ASP A 281 11.21 9.48 24.21
N SER A 282 10.12 9.16 24.94
CA SER A 282 9.88 9.62 26.32
C SER A 282 10.54 8.73 27.39
N GLY A 283 11.28 7.70 27.03
CA GLY A 283 11.97 6.80 27.95
C GLY A 283 11.07 5.81 28.70
N ILE A 284 9.78 5.66 28.30
CA ILE A 284 8.83 4.76 28.97
C ILE A 284 9.22 3.29 28.77
N PHE A 285 9.79 2.94 27.60
CA PHE A 285 10.37 1.62 27.36
C PHE A 285 11.42 1.64 26.22
N TYR A 286 12.23 0.59 26.16
CA TYR A 286 13.29 0.45 25.15
C TYR A 286 12.85 -0.50 24.03
N GLY A 287 13.31 -0.27 22.81
CA GLY A 287 12.91 -1.00 21.60
C GLY A 287 13.34 -2.50 21.56
N THR A 288 14.17 -2.96 22.50
CA THR A 288 14.55 -4.37 22.70
C THR A 288 13.65 -5.11 23.68
N ASP A 289 12.68 -4.41 24.27
CA ASP A 289 11.80 -4.99 25.28
C ASP A 289 10.85 -6.02 24.65
N LYS A 290 10.69 -7.18 25.29
CA LYS A 290 9.74 -8.24 24.91
C LYS A 290 8.28 -7.74 24.83
N ARG A 291 7.97 -6.63 25.47
CA ARG A 291 6.67 -5.93 25.35
C ARG A 291 6.28 -5.59 23.91
N TRP A 292 7.27 -5.40 23.01
CA TRP A 292 7.00 -5.22 21.59
C TRP A 292 6.19 -6.36 20.95
N LEU A 293 6.48 -7.60 21.31
CA LEU A 293 5.74 -8.75 20.81
C LEU A 293 4.28 -8.71 21.27
N LEU A 294 4.07 -8.37 22.55
CA LEU A 294 2.73 -8.23 23.13
C LEU A 294 1.95 -7.07 22.48
N ILE A 295 2.60 -5.91 22.30
CA ILE A 295 1.99 -4.75 21.64
C ILE A 295 1.62 -5.08 20.18
N THR A 296 2.50 -5.77 19.47
CA THR A 296 2.24 -6.19 18.08
C THR A 296 1.08 -7.20 18.02
N ALA A 297 1.07 -8.21 18.88
CA ALA A 297 -0.02 -9.18 18.96
C ALA A 297 -1.36 -8.51 19.32
N ALA A 298 -1.36 -7.59 20.29
CA ALA A 298 -2.54 -6.82 20.66
C ALA A 298 -3.04 -5.95 19.50
N SER A 299 -2.13 -5.34 18.71
CA SER A 299 -2.53 -4.55 17.55
C SER A 299 -3.24 -5.38 16.48
N PHE A 300 -2.80 -6.62 16.23
CA PHE A 300 -3.50 -7.53 15.32
C PHE A 300 -4.89 -7.90 15.86
N LEU A 301 -5.01 -8.19 17.17
CA LEU A 301 -6.30 -8.47 17.77
C LEU A 301 -7.26 -7.29 17.62
N VAL A 302 -6.82 -6.08 17.93
CA VAL A 302 -7.61 -4.85 17.77
C VAL A 302 -8.01 -4.66 16.30
N ALA A 303 -7.10 -4.88 15.35
CA ALA A 303 -7.40 -4.78 13.93
C ALA A 303 -8.47 -5.80 13.48
N PHE A 304 -8.43 -7.04 13.99
CA PHE A 304 -9.45 -8.05 13.67
C PHE A 304 -10.82 -7.70 14.25
N LEU A 305 -10.87 -7.20 15.48
CA LEU A 305 -12.11 -6.72 16.09
C LEU A 305 -12.69 -5.52 15.32
N ALA A 306 -11.84 -4.57 14.96
CA ALA A 306 -12.23 -3.41 14.14
C ALA A 306 -12.77 -3.84 12.76
N SER A 307 -12.13 -4.83 12.11
CA SER A 307 -12.59 -5.39 10.83
C SER A 307 -13.96 -6.08 10.98
N ALA A 308 -14.18 -6.84 12.03
CA ALA A 308 -15.47 -7.47 12.29
C ALA A 308 -16.59 -6.43 12.49
N ALA A 309 -16.32 -5.35 13.24
CA ALA A 309 -17.26 -4.25 13.44
C ALA A 309 -17.53 -3.50 12.12
N ALA A 310 -16.47 -3.11 11.39
CA ALA A 310 -16.57 -2.43 10.11
C ALA A 310 -17.36 -3.25 9.08
N SER A 311 -17.15 -4.57 9.02
CA SER A 311 -17.88 -5.48 8.15
C SER A 311 -19.40 -5.50 8.46
N ARG A 312 -19.79 -5.45 9.74
CA ARG A 312 -21.21 -5.37 10.14
C ARG A 312 -21.83 -4.05 9.68
N ILE A 313 -21.14 -2.93 9.90
CA ILE A 313 -21.57 -1.59 9.48
C ILE A 313 -21.71 -1.56 7.95
N SER A 314 -20.72 -2.05 7.23
CA SER A 314 -20.74 -2.10 5.75
C SER A 314 -21.89 -2.92 5.20
N LYS A 315 -22.21 -4.08 5.81
CA LYS A 315 -23.37 -4.92 5.42
C LYS A 315 -24.69 -4.19 5.69
N PHE A 316 -24.81 -3.52 6.82
CA PHE A 316 -26.00 -2.73 7.15
C PHE A 316 -26.21 -1.59 6.15
N LEU A 317 -25.16 -0.86 5.80
CA LEU A 317 -25.22 0.21 4.80
C LEU A 317 -25.53 -0.33 3.40
N ALA A 318 -24.96 -1.48 3.02
CA ALA A 318 -25.21 -2.11 1.72
C ALA A 318 -26.64 -2.66 1.61
N GLY A 319 -27.24 -3.13 2.70
CA GLY A 319 -28.63 -3.62 2.74
C GLY A 319 -29.69 -2.52 2.65
N LYS A 320 -29.31 -1.25 2.83
CA LYS A 320 -30.20 -0.08 2.67
C LYS A 320 -30.13 0.56 1.28
N LEU A 321 -29.35 -0.01 0.39
CA LEU A 321 -29.06 0.49 -0.95
C LEU A 321 -29.46 -0.51 -2.02
#